data_56774676ee9da9e932745b76ecf40ea0
#
_entry.id   56774676ee9da9e932745b76ecf40ea0
#
_cell.length_a   1.000
_cell.length_b   1.000
_cell.length_c   1.000
_cell.angle_alpha   90.00
_cell.angle_beta   90.00
_cell.angle_gamma   90.00
#
_symmetry.space_group_name_H-M   'P 1'
#
loop_
_entity.id
_entity.type
_entity.pdbx_description
1 polymer ?
#
loop_
_entity_poly.entity_id
_entity_poly.type
_entity_poly.pdbx_seq_one_letter_code
_entity_poly.pdbx_strand_id
1 'polypeptide(L)'
;GVEIRIEDSGEVLYRSPGVFQKYFKNPEATAETKTSDRWVRTGDAGYFDDEGHLRIIDRAKDVGKLNDDSMFAPKFLENKLKFYPEIQEAVTFGDGRDFVTAFINIDLDAVANWAERNNVAYASYQELAANPKVYDLIQDCVEKVNRSIAEDAYLATSQIRRFLVLHKELDPDDGELTRTRKVRRRIINERYSDLIEALF
;
A
#
# COMPACT_ATOMS: atom_id res chain seq x y z
N GLY A 1 -6.48 -30.83 10.57
CA GLY A 1 -5.59 -29.71 10.36
C GLY A 1 -6.29 -28.62 9.54
N VAL A 2 -5.62 -27.52 9.38
CA VAL A 2 -6.01 -26.45 8.44
C VAL A 2 -5.23 -26.69 7.15
N GLU A 3 -5.91 -26.66 6.03
CA GLU A 3 -5.30 -26.66 4.71
C GLU A 3 -5.36 -25.24 4.16
N ILE A 4 -4.30 -24.80 3.48
CA ILE A 4 -4.22 -23.47 2.86
C ILE A 4 -3.92 -23.68 1.37
N ARG A 5 -4.59 -22.88 0.53
CA ARG A 5 -4.35 -22.81 -0.91
C ARG A 5 -4.30 -21.35 -1.33
N ILE A 6 -3.45 -21.05 -2.29
CA ILE A 6 -3.40 -19.74 -2.93
C ILE A 6 -3.86 -19.93 -4.37
N GLU A 7 -4.84 -19.14 -4.80
CA GLU A 7 -5.33 -19.14 -6.19
C GLU A 7 -4.37 -18.37 -7.11
N ASP A 8 -4.52 -18.53 -8.42
CA ASP A 8 -3.73 -17.80 -9.43
C ASP A 8 -3.89 -16.28 -9.33
N SER A 9 -5.00 -15.83 -8.73
CA SER A 9 -5.24 -14.42 -8.38
C SER A 9 -4.41 -13.91 -7.20
N GLY A 10 -3.70 -14.81 -6.49
CA GLY A 10 -3.02 -14.53 -5.23
C GLY A 10 -3.92 -14.60 -4.01
N GLU A 11 -5.25 -14.84 -4.16
CA GLU A 11 -6.15 -14.94 -3.02
C GLU A 11 -5.88 -16.18 -2.19
N VAL A 12 -5.80 -16.01 -0.88
CA VAL A 12 -5.61 -17.09 0.09
C VAL A 12 -6.96 -17.71 0.45
N LEU A 13 -7.04 -19.02 0.31
CA LEU A 13 -8.17 -19.83 0.74
C LEU A 13 -7.73 -20.78 1.85
N TYR A 14 -8.65 -21.09 2.75
CA TYR A 14 -8.41 -22.13 3.76
C TYR A 14 -9.56 -23.12 3.83
N ARG A 15 -9.25 -24.33 4.28
CA ARG A 15 -10.21 -25.40 4.57
C ARG A 15 -9.87 -26.03 5.91
N SER A 16 -10.87 -26.22 6.77
CA SER A 16 -10.68 -26.91 8.05
C SER A 16 -12.00 -27.52 8.54
N PRO A 17 -11.94 -28.48 9.49
CA PRO A 17 -13.16 -29.02 10.12
C PRO A 17 -13.98 -27.97 10.88
N GLY A 18 -13.32 -26.88 11.36
CA GLY A 18 -13.96 -25.80 12.12
C GLY A 18 -14.51 -24.64 11.28
N VAL A 19 -14.58 -24.79 9.95
CA VAL A 19 -15.15 -23.76 9.07
C VAL A 19 -16.62 -23.51 9.42
N PHE A 20 -17.00 -22.22 9.53
CA PHE A 20 -18.38 -21.82 9.76
C PHE A 20 -19.32 -22.41 8.69
N GLN A 21 -20.57 -22.67 9.05
CA GLN A 21 -21.54 -23.25 8.11
C GLN A 21 -22.05 -22.22 7.12
N LYS A 22 -22.48 -21.06 7.59
CA LYS A 22 -23.04 -19.97 6.77
C LYS A 22 -23.06 -18.65 7.55
N TYR A 23 -23.13 -17.54 6.83
CA TYR A 23 -23.49 -16.24 7.42
C TYR A 23 -24.98 -16.21 7.76
N PHE A 24 -25.32 -15.69 8.94
CA PHE A 24 -26.70 -15.63 9.41
C PHE A 24 -27.53 -14.72 8.51
N LYS A 25 -28.63 -15.26 7.99
CA LYS A 25 -29.57 -14.57 7.09
C LYS A 25 -28.93 -13.89 5.87
N ASN A 26 -27.75 -14.33 5.45
CA ASN A 26 -27.06 -13.81 4.27
C ASN A 26 -26.51 -14.94 3.38
N PRO A 27 -27.38 -15.53 2.54
CA PRO A 27 -26.97 -16.62 1.64
C PRO A 27 -26.01 -16.16 0.54
N GLU A 28 -26.13 -14.90 0.07
CA GLU A 28 -25.26 -14.33 -0.97
C GLU A 28 -23.82 -14.25 -0.48
N ALA A 29 -23.55 -13.60 0.66
CA ALA A 29 -22.22 -13.55 1.25
C ALA A 29 -21.67 -14.95 1.56
N THR A 30 -22.53 -15.91 1.89
CA THR A 30 -22.10 -17.31 2.10
C THR A 30 -21.61 -17.93 0.80
N ALA A 31 -22.33 -17.73 -0.31
CA ALA A 31 -21.97 -18.26 -1.62
C ALA A 31 -20.71 -17.60 -2.20
N GLU A 32 -20.53 -16.30 -1.96
CA GLU A 32 -19.31 -15.56 -2.35
C GLU A 32 -18.08 -16.03 -1.57
N THR A 33 -18.24 -16.33 -0.28
CA THR A 33 -17.12 -16.67 0.61
C THR A 33 -16.75 -18.15 0.56
N LYS A 34 -17.70 -19.05 0.26
CA LYS A 34 -17.47 -20.51 0.29
C LYS A 34 -17.60 -21.13 -1.09
N THR A 35 -16.57 -21.86 -1.49
CA THR A 35 -16.60 -22.66 -2.71
C THR A 35 -17.38 -23.98 -2.50
N SER A 36 -17.78 -24.62 -3.60
CA SER A 36 -18.53 -25.90 -3.57
C SER A 36 -17.73 -27.05 -2.93
N ASP A 37 -16.40 -26.98 -2.97
CA ASP A 37 -15.45 -27.95 -2.40
C ASP A 37 -14.97 -27.57 -0.97
N ARG A 38 -15.75 -26.70 -0.30
CA ARG A 38 -15.60 -26.29 1.10
C ARG A 38 -14.37 -25.42 1.42
N TRP A 39 -13.75 -24.81 0.45
CA TRP A 39 -12.76 -23.76 0.73
C TRP A 39 -13.47 -22.48 1.11
N VAL A 40 -12.79 -21.70 1.95
CA VAL A 40 -13.23 -20.37 2.37
C VAL A 40 -12.29 -19.34 1.79
N ARG A 41 -12.81 -18.41 1.01
CA ARG A 41 -12.12 -17.23 0.52
C ARG A 41 -11.87 -16.28 1.68
N THR A 42 -10.61 -15.89 1.93
CA THR A 42 -10.30 -14.96 3.01
C THR A 42 -10.52 -13.51 2.60
N GLY A 43 -10.49 -13.23 1.29
CA GLY A 43 -10.43 -11.90 0.72
C GLY A 43 -9.07 -11.23 0.90
N ASP A 44 -8.06 -11.98 1.34
CA ASP A 44 -6.68 -11.52 1.49
C ASP A 44 -5.78 -12.20 0.46
N ALA A 45 -4.82 -11.45 -0.08
CA ALA A 45 -3.78 -11.98 -0.95
C ALA A 45 -2.52 -12.29 -0.14
N GLY A 46 -1.80 -13.33 -0.57
CA GLY A 46 -0.58 -13.74 0.09
C GLY A 46 0.20 -14.77 -0.73
N TYR A 47 1.33 -15.17 -0.19
CA TYR A 47 2.20 -16.21 -0.75
C TYR A 47 2.88 -17.02 0.35
N PHE A 48 3.44 -18.18 0.01
CA PHE A 48 4.32 -18.93 0.91
C PHE A 48 5.76 -18.49 0.67
N ASP A 49 6.45 -18.11 1.75
CA ASP A 49 7.89 -17.87 1.69
C ASP A 49 8.70 -19.19 1.58
N ASP A 50 10.01 -19.06 1.40
CA ASP A 50 10.92 -20.21 1.24
C ASP A 50 10.95 -21.15 2.47
N GLU A 51 10.54 -20.66 3.63
CA GLU A 51 10.39 -21.42 4.86
C GLU A 51 9.02 -22.08 4.99
N GLY A 52 8.10 -21.83 4.05
CA GLY A 52 6.73 -22.35 4.02
C GLY A 52 5.76 -21.58 4.92
N HIS A 53 6.12 -20.39 5.40
CA HIS A 53 5.21 -19.53 6.14
C HIS A 53 4.30 -18.75 5.18
N LEU A 54 3.03 -18.67 5.54
CA LEU A 54 2.08 -17.83 4.82
C LEU A 54 2.33 -16.34 5.12
N ARG A 55 2.62 -15.57 4.08
CA ARG A 55 2.74 -14.11 4.13
C ARG A 55 1.50 -13.48 3.53
N ILE A 56 0.73 -12.75 4.33
CA ILE A 56 -0.38 -11.93 3.86
C ILE A 56 0.17 -10.54 3.51
N ILE A 57 -0.16 -10.05 2.33
CA ILE A 57 0.40 -8.80 1.78
C ILE A 57 -0.63 -7.67 1.67
N ASP A 58 -1.88 -8.00 1.27
CA ASP A 58 -2.94 -7.01 1.09
C ASP A 58 -4.31 -7.71 1.01
N ARG A 59 -5.39 -6.95 0.81
CA ARG A 59 -6.67 -7.47 0.38
C ARG A 59 -6.59 -7.92 -1.08
N ALA A 60 -7.12 -9.10 -1.41
CA ALA A 60 -7.05 -9.67 -2.75
C ALA A 60 -7.62 -8.73 -3.85
N LYS A 61 -8.68 -7.97 -3.53
CA LYS A 61 -9.29 -6.97 -4.43
C LYS A 61 -8.46 -5.71 -4.63
N ASP A 62 -7.50 -5.45 -3.75
CA ASP A 62 -6.67 -4.24 -3.75
C ASP A 62 -5.28 -4.53 -4.37
N VAL A 63 -4.93 -5.81 -4.57
CA VAL A 63 -3.72 -6.22 -5.29
C VAL A 63 -3.96 -6.09 -6.79
N GLY A 64 -3.05 -5.39 -7.46
CA GLY A 64 -3.01 -5.23 -8.91
C GLY A 64 -1.81 -5.93 -9.52
N LYS A 65 -1.56 -5.64 -10.79
CA LYS A 65 -0.40 -6.12 -11.54
C LYS A 65 0.27 -4.99 -12.30
N LEU A 66 1.58 -5.04 -12.37
CA LEU A 66 2.32 -4.22 -13.32
C LEU A 66 2.14 -4.77 -14.75
N ASN A 67 2.59 -4.03 -15.77
CA ASN A 67 2.49 -4.44 -17.18
C ASN A 67 3.29 -5.71 -17.51
N ASP A 68 4.24 -6.08 -16.68
CA ASP A 68 5.02 -7.33 -16.80
C ASP A 68 4.37 -8.53 -16.05
N ASP A 69 3.10 -8.39 -15.67
CA ASP A 69 2.32 -9.35 -14.86
C ASP A 69 2.83 -9.56 -13.42
N SER A 70 3.85 -8.84 -13.00
CA SER A 70 4.32 -8.91 -11.61
C SER A 70 3.32 -8.29 -10.64
N MET A 71 3.30 -8.81 -9.42
CA MET A 71 2.35 -8.41 -8.39
C MET A 71 2.61 -6.98 -7.91
N PHE A 72 1.54 -6.19 -7.78
CA PHE A 72 1.55 -4.87 -7.16
C PHE A 72 0.62 -4.88 -5.93
N ALA A 73 1.20 -4.76 -4.74
CA ALA A 73 0.50 -4.75 -3.46
C ALA A 73 0.61 -3.37 -2.81
N PRO A 74 -0.31 -2.43 -3.11
CA PRO A 74 -0.18 -1.02 -2.73
C PRO A 74 -0.06 -0.83 -1.22
N LYS A 75 -0.90 -1.46 -0.41
CA LYS A 75 -0.87 -1.28 1.05
C LYS A 75 0.38 -1.85 1.69
N PHE A 76 0.95 -2.90 1.13
CA PHE A 76 2.20 -3.43 1.61
C PHE A 76 3.33 -2.39 1.49
N LEU A 77 3.43 -1.73 0.33
CA LEU A 77 4.41 -0.67 0.08
C LEU A 77 4.15 0.57 0.95
N GLU A 78 2.88 1.00 1.01
CA GLU A 78 2.45 2.15 1.83
C GLU A 78 2.75 1.93 3.31
N ASN A 79 2.48 0.74 3.83
CA ASN A 79 2.80 0.40 5.20
C ASN A 79 4.31 0.38 5.45
N LYS A 80 5.13 -0.15 4.51
CA LYS A 80 6.59 -0.08 4.63
C LYS A 80 7.11 1.35 4.65
N LEU A 81 6.57 2.25 3.82
CA LEU A 81 6.91 3.67 3.85
C LEU A 81 6.57 4.30 5.21
N LYS A 82 5.39 4.01 5.75
CA LYS A 82 4.92 4.55 7.04
C LYS A 82 5.64 3.98 8.28
N PHE A 83 6.56 3.04 8.12
CA PHE A 83 7.48 2.69 9.20
C PHE A 83 8.53 3.76 9.47
N TYR A 84 8.77 4.66 8.52
CA TYR A 84 9.67 5.79 8.69
C TYR A 84 8.91 6.95 9.34
N PRO A 85 9.41 7.49 10.46
CA PRO A 85 8.70 8.53 11.21
C PRO A 85 8.49 9.82 10.40
N GLU A 86 9.28 10.05 9.37
CA GLU A 86 9.19 11.21 8.48
C GLU A 86 7.99 11.13 7.52
N ILE A 87 7.35 9.96 7.39
CA ILE A 87 6.25 9.72 6.44
C ILE A 87 4.96 9.48 7.22
N GLN A 88 4.03 10.43 7.14
CA GLN A 88 2.71 10.33 7.77
C GLN A 88 1.76 9.46 6.96
N GLU A 89 1.70 9.66 5.64
CA GLU A 89 0.85 8.88 4.74
C GLU A 89 1.52 8.71 3.38
N ALA A 90 1.22 7.59 2.74
CA ALA A 90 1.68 7.29 1.39
C ALA A 90 0.54 6.64 0.59
N VAL A 91 0.49 6.95 -0.71
CA VAL A 91 -0.44 6.35 -1.67
C VAL A 91 0.37 5.93 -2.89
N THR A 92 0.41 4.63 -3.16
CA THR A 92 1.18 4.08 -4.28
C THR A 92 0.28 3.77 -5.47
N PHE A 93 0.82 3.94 -6.69
CA PHE A 93 0.17 3.72 -7.97
C PHE A 93 1.06 2.83 -8.83
N GLY A 94 0.48 1.85 -9.52
CA GLY A 94 1.25 0.89 -10.33
C GLY A 94 0.39 -0.08 -11.13
N ASP A 95 -0.89 -0.25 -10.80
CA ASP A 95 -1.76 -1.19 -11.50
C ASP A 95 -1.88 -0.85 -12.99
N GLY A 96 -1.51 -1.81 -13.88
CA GLY A 96 -1.45 -1.62 -15.31
C GLY A 96 -0.37 -0.63 -15.78
N ARG A 97 0.71 -0.44 -15.01
CA ARG A 97 1.83 0.45 -15.33
C ARG A 97 3.17 -0.31 -15.38
N ASP A 98 4.19 0.33 -15.95
CA ASP A 98 5.52 -0.29 -16.08
C ASP A 98 6.32 -0.27 -14.78
N PHE A 99 5.96 0.59 -13.83
CA PHE A 99 6.63 0.75 -12.55
C PHE A 99 5.68 1.38 -11.51
N VAL A 100 6.14 1.44 -10.26
CA VAL A 100 5.38 2.03 -9.16
C VAL A 100 5.79 3.48 -8.94
N THR A 101 4.79 4.34 -8.69
CA THR A 101 4.97 5.71 -8.22
C THR A 101 4.25 5.92 -6.89
N ALA A 102 4.56 7.02 -6.18
CA ALA A 102 3.95 7.31 -4.89
C ALA A 102 3.67 8.79 -4.69
N PHE A 103 2.53 9.09 -4.04
CA PHE A 103 2.35 10.34 -3.30
C PHE A 103 2.75 10.13 -1.85
N ILE A 104 3.42 11.11 -1.26
CA ILE A 104 3.90 11.06 0.13
C ILE A 104 3.47 12.32 0.84
N ASN A 105 2.83 12.16 2.01
CA ASN A 105 2.72 13.22 2.99
C ASN A 105 3.80 13.04 4.04
N ILE A 106 4.54 14.10 4.31
CA ILE A 106 5.51 14.13 5.40
C ILE A 106 4.80 14.26 6.75
N ASP A 107 5.35 13.65 7.78
CA ASP A 107 4.98 13.94 9.16
C ASP A 107 5.59 15.29 9.56
N LEU A 108 4.73 16.28 9.82
CA LEU A 108 5.18 17.65 10.09
C LEU A 108 6.09 17.72 11.32
N ASP A 109 5.73 17.03 12.39
CA ASP A 109 6.50 17.10 13.65
C ASP A 109 7.88 16.44 13.52
N ALA A 110 7.91 15.26 12.89
CA ALA A 110 9.17 14.53 12.68
C ALA A 110 10.11 15.27 11.72
N VAL A 111 9.58 15.78 10.60
CA VAL A 111 10.38 16.49 9.59
C VAL A 111 10.78 17.87 10.09
N ALA A 112 9.94 18.58 10.87
CA ALA A 112 10.30 19.83 11.53
C ALA A 112 11.47 19.65 12.51
N ASN A 113 11.40 18.64 13.36
CA ASN A 113 12.52 18.30 14.27
C ASN A 113 13.82 17.97 13.53
N TRP A 114 13.69 17.27 12.39
CA TRP A 114 14.84 16.99 11.53
C TRP A 114 15.38 18.28 10.88
N ALA A 115 14.50 19.16 10.39
CA ALA A 115 14.86 20.43 9.77
C ALA A 115 15.64 21.35 10.73
N GLU A 116 15.20 21.45 11.98
CA GLU A 116 15.91 22.21 13.03
C GLU A 116 17.36 21.70 13.23
N ARG A 117 17.52 20.36 13.33
CA ARG A 117 18.85 19.75 13.51
C ARG A 117 19.76 19.92 12.29
N ASN A 118 19.19 20.12 11.10
CA ASN A 118 19.91 20.26 9.84
C ASN A 118 19.98 21.71 9.34
N ASN A 119 19.59 22.70 10.17
CA ASN A 119 19.57 24.10 9.83
C ASN A 119 18.78 24.41 8.55
N VAL A 120 17.61 23.77 8.41
CA VAL A 120 16.64 24.01 7.33
C VAL A 120 15.59 24.97 7.88
N ALA A 121 15.56 26.20 7.38
CA ALA A 121 14.52 27.17 7.72
C ALA A 121 13.27 26.91 6.88
N TYR A 122 12.10 27.04 7.49
CA TYR A 122 10.80 26.93 6.85
C TYR A 122 9.77 27.74 7.63
N ALA A 123 8.69 28.17 6.97
CA ALA A 123 7.60 28.90 7.61
C ALA A 123 6.25 28.14 7.53
N SER A 124 6.17 27.11 6.70
CA SER A 124 4.93 26.35 6.49
C SER A 124 5.20 24.89 6.08
N TYR A 125 4.18 24.04 6.20
CA TYR A 125 4.20 22.69 5.66
C TYR A 125 4.58 22.68 4.17
N GLN A 126 4.01 23.61 3.39
CA GLN A 126 4.25 23.70 1.94
C GLN A 126 5.71 23.96 1.62
N GLU A 127 6.35 24.89 2.34
CA GLU A 127 7.77 25.18 2.15
C GLU A 127 8.65 23.98 2.56
N LEU A 128 8.28 23.32 3.64
CA LEU A 128 8.99 22.15 4.12
C LEU A 128 8.86 20.99 3.12
N ALA A 129 7.64 20.72 2.64
CA ALA A 129 7.36 19.69 1.64
C ALA A 129 8.03 19.95 0.27
N ALA A 130 8.27 21.21 -0.08
CA ALA A 130 8.96 21.59 -1.32
C ALA A 130 10.50 21.71 -1.16
N ASN A 131 11.02 21.56 0.05
CA ASN A 131 12.44 21.76 0.32
C ASN A 131 13.29 20.63 -0.28
N PRO A 132 14.33 20.90 -1.10
CA PRO A 132 15.17 19.87 -1.69
C PRO A 132 15.80 18.91 -0.67
N LYS A 133 16.25 19.41 0.48
CA LYS A 133 16.83 18.56 1.54
C LYS A 133 15.79 17.61 2.16
N VAL A 134 14.51 18.01 2.20
CA VAL A 134 13.42 17.14 2.63
C VAL A 134 13.13 16.09 1.56
N TYR A 135 13.20 16.46 0.27
CA TYR A 135 13.13 15.48 -0.81
C TYR A 135 14.25 14.44 -0.70
N ASP A 136 15.49 14.84 -0.41
CA ASP A 136 16.62 13.92 -0.19
C ASP A 136 16.35 12.99 1.01
N LEU A 137 15.80 13.52 2.12
CA LEU A 137 15.40 12.72 3.28
C LEU A 137 14.35 11.66 2.93
N ILE A 138 13.32 12.05 2.19
CA ILE A 138 12.26 11.13 1.76
C ILE A 138 12.78 10.14 0.72
N GLN A 139 13.66 10.56 -0.18
CA GLN A 139 14.35 9.68 -1.13
C GLN A 139 15.09 8.55 -0.40
N ASP A 140 15.82 8.87 0.67
CA ASP A 140 16.50 7.88 1.51
C ASP A 140 15.52 6.85 2.11
N CYS A 141 14.33 7.28 2.54
CA CYS A 141 13.28 6.39 3.03
C CYS A 141 12.77 5.46 1.92
N VAL A 142 12.46 6.02 0.75
CA VAL A 142 12.00 5.25 -0.42
C VAL A 142 13.06 4.24 -0.86
N GLU A 143 14.33 4.61 -0.91
CA GLU A 143 15.41 3.69 -1.27
C GLU A 143 15.59 2.55 -0.27
N LYS A 144 15.41 2.79 1.03
CA LYS A 144 15.43 1.75 2.06
C LYS A 144 14.27 0.79 1.88
N VAL A 145 13.07 1.28 1.56
CA VAL A 145 11.92 0.43 1.21
C VAL A 145 12.24 -0.39 -0.02
N ASN A 146 12.70 0.23 -1.11
CA ASN A 146 13.05 -0.44 -2.35
C ASN A 146 14.09 -1.56 -2.14
N ARG A 147 15.14 -1.31 -1.35
CA ARG A 147 16.11 -2.36 -0.99
C ARG A 147 15.46 -3.51 -0.25
N SER A 148 14.55 -3.23 0.68
CA SER A 148 13.89 -4.28 1.46
C SER A 148 12.93 -5.13 0.63
N ILE A 149 12.33 -4.58 -0.44
CA ILE A 149 11.43 -5.33 -1.33
C ILE A 149 12.19 -6.02 -2.48
N ALA A 150 13.38 -5.53 -2.85
CA ALA A 150 14.21 -6.17 -3.87
C ALA A 150 14.62 -7.61 -3.51
N GLU A 151 14.62 -7.94 -2.22
CA GLU A 151 14.91 -9.27 -1.69
C GLU A 151 13.66 -10.18 -1.65
N ASP A 152 12.46 -9.63 -1.92
CA ASP A 152 11.21 -10.38 -1.91
C ASP A 152 10.94 -11.00 -3.28
N ALA A 153 10.76 -12.32 -3.32
CA ALA A 153 10.58 -13.07 -4.57
C ALA A 153 9.36 -12.64 -5.40
N TYR A 154 8.34 -12.05 -4.76
CA TYR A 154 7.06 -11.69 -5.39
C TYR A 154 6.88 -10.20 -5.62
N LEU A 155 7.60 -9.36 -4.87
CA LEU A 155 7.44 -7.92 -4.87
C LEU A 155 8.67 -7.15 -5.38
N ALA A 156 9.76 -7.86 -5.75
CA ALA A 156 11.02 -7.25 -6.17
C ALA A 156 10.88 -6.24 -7.33
N THR A 157 9.91 -6.44 -8.21
CA THR A 157 9.64 -5.54 -9.34
C THR A 157 8.80 -4.31 -8.96
N SER A 158 8.10 -4.36 -7.82
CA SER A 158 7.23 -3.28 -7.33
C SER A 158 8.00 -2.13 -6.66
N GLN A 159 9.23 -1.86 -7.09
CA GLN A 159 10.03 -0.76 -6.56
C GLN A 159 9.45 0.60 -6.99
N ILE A 160 9.40 1.52 -6.04
CA ILE A 160 8.93 2.89 -6.27
C ILE A 160 10.03 3.64 -7.04
N ARG A 161 9.76 4.02 -8.29
CA ARG A 161 10.73 4.72 -9.15
C ARG A 161 10.62 6.22 -9.08
N ARG A 162 9.43 6.75 -8.83
CA ARG A 162 9.18 8.18 -8.70
C ARG A 162 8.20 8.43 -7.57
N PHE A 163 8.35 9.56 -6.91
CA PHE A 163 7.39 10.01 -5.91
C PHE A 163 7.22 11.53 -5.96
N LEU A 164 6.11 11.98 -5.39
CA LEU A 164 5.81 13.39 -5.18
C LEU A 164 5.48 13.59 -3.71
N VAL A 165 6.18 14.51 -3.05
CA VAL A 165 5.78 15.00 -1.73
C VAL A 165 4.64 16.00 -1.94
N LEU A 166 3.46 15.66 -1.41
CA LEU A 166 2.28 16.53 -1.55
C LEU A 166 2.47 17.80 -0.73
N HIS A 167 2.09 18.94 -1.31
CA HIS A 167 2.20 20.27 -0.68
C HIS A 167 1.17 20.52 0.44
N LYS A 168 0.22 19.60 0.62
CA LYS A 168 -0.75 19.57 1.73
C LYS A 168 -0.95 18.14 2.20
N GLU A 169 -1.34 17.99 3.46
CA GLU A 169 -1.78 16.69 3.97
C GLU A 169 -3.10 16.27 3.32
N LEU A 170 -3.30 14.95 3.22
CA LEU A 170 -4.61 14.39 2.85
C LEU A 170 -5.60 14.64 3.99
N ASP A 171 -6.81 15.10 3.65
CA ASP A 171 -7.79 15.57 4.62
C ASP A 171 -9.10 14.77 4.58
N PRO A 172 -9.66 14.38 5.74
CA PRO A 172 -10.98 13.78 5.84
C PRO A 172 -12.10 14.72 5.37
N ASP A 173 -12.01 16.04 5.60
CA ASP A 173 -13.02 17.02 5.21
C ASP A 173 -13.07 17.20 3.69
N ASP A 174 -11.93 17.03 3.02
CA ASP A 174 -11.83 16.96 1.57
C ASP A 174 -12.30 15.60 1.00
N GLY A 175 -12.66 14.67 1.87
CA GLY A 175 -13.08 13.33 1.49
C GLY A 175 -11.93 12.39 1.05
N GLU A 176 -10.68 12.81 1.19
CA GLU A 176 -9.50 12.05 0.79
C GLU A 176 -9.18 10.92 1.75
N LEU A 177 -9.53 11.11 3.02
CA LEU A 177 -9.47 10.11 4.08
C LEU A 177 -10.87 9.78 4.61
N THR A 178 -11.00 8.60 5.22
CA THR A 178 -12.14 8.28 6.07
C THR A 178 -11.98 8.95 7.43
N ARG A 179 -13.05 8.96 8.25
CA ARG A 179 -12.99 9.42 9.67
C ARG A 179 -11.97 8.64 10.51
N THR A 180 -11.64 7.42 10.10
CA THR A 180 -10.60 6.57 10.72
C THR A 180 -9.23 6.71 10.04
N ARG A 181 -9.02 7.80 9.28
CA ARG A 181 -7.78 8.14 8.56
C ARG A 181 -7.31 7.08 7.55
N LYS A 182 -8.24 6.35 6.93
CA LYS A 182 -7.90 5.44 5.83
C LYS A 182 -8.05 6.17 4.50
N VAL A 183 -7.06 6.05 3.63
CA VAL A 183 -7.05 6.65 2.29
C VAL A 183 -8.23 6.15 1.46
N ARG A 184 -8.96 7.08 0.84
CA ARG A 184 -10.04 6.80 -0.10
C ARG A 184 -9.49 6.85 -1.51
N ARG A 185 -8.85 5.77 -1.92
CA ARG A 185 -8.09 5.62 -3.16
C ARG A 185 -8.84 6.12 -4.40
N ARG A 186 -10.15 5.82 -4.51
CA ARG A 186 -10.97 6.30 -5.62
C ARG A 186 -10.98 7.83 -5.70
N ILE A 187 -11.14 8.52 -4.58
CA ILE A 187 -11.16 9.99 -4.52
C ILE A 187 -9.78 10.56 -4.90
N ILE A 188 -8.70 9.94 -4.41
CA ILE A 188 -7.34 10.34 -4.78
C ILE A 188 -7.13 10.20 -6.29
N ASN A 189 -7.50 9.06 -6.88
CA ASN A 189 -7.37 8.83 -8.31
C ASN A 189 -8.15 9.84 -9.16
N GLU A 190 -9.39 10.17 -8.74
CA GLU A 190 -10.24 11.13 -9.44
C GLU A 190 -9.68 12.57 -9.32
N ARG A 191 -9.27 12.97 -8.12
CA ARG A 191 -8.86 14.37 -7.84
C ARG A 191 -7.47 14.70 -8.37
N TYR A 192 -6.55 13.74 -8.30
CA TYR A 192 -5.14 13.94 -8.62
C TYR A 192 -4.71 13.22 -9.90
N SER A 193 -5.66 12.88 -10.80
CA SER A 193 -5.39 12.14 -12.03
C SER A 193 -4.23 12.72 -12.83
N ASP A 194 -4.20 14.03 -13.05
CA ASP A 194 -3.16 14.69 -13.84
C ASP A 194 -1.77 14.60 -13.18
N LEU A 195 -1.70 14.69 -11.84
CA LEU A 195 -0.46 14.53 -11.10
C LEU A 195 0.02 13.08 -11.11
N ILE A 196 -0.92 12.14 -11.03
CA ILE A 196 -0.60 10.71 -11.12
C ILE A 196 -0.02 10.41 -12.51
N GLU A 197 -0.67 10.86 -13.59
CA GLU A 197 -0.17 10.66 -14.95
C GLU A 197 1.19 11.33 -15.19
N ALA A 198 1.45 12.49 -14.57
CA ALA A 198 2.74 13.17 -14.68
C ALA A 198 3.90 12.42 -14.00
N LEU A 199 3.61 11.48 -13.11
CA LEU A 199 4.62 10.65 -12.47
C LEU A 199 5.04 9.44 -13.32
N PHE A 200 4.24 9.05 -14.30
CA PHE A 200 4.55 7.98 -15.23
C PHE A 200 5.19 8.50 -16.51
#